data_c617b235a1e42a3f55f524d27a8aa0a7
#
_entry.id   c617b235a1e42a3f55f524d27a8aa0a7
#
_cell.length_a   1.000
_cell.length_b   1.000
_cell.length_c   1.000
_cell.angle_alpha   90.00
_cell.angle_beta   90.00
_cell.angle_gamma   90.00
#
_symmetry.space_group_name_H-M   'P 1'
#
loop_
_entity.id
_entity.type
_entity.pdbx_description
1 polymer ?
#
loop_
_entity_poly.entity_id
_entity_poly.type
_entity_poly.pdbx_seq_one_letter_code
_entity_poly.pdbx_strand_id
1 'polypeptide(L)'
;MQIKCVILQALFIFSSSVWYVSGQACNVCQSNSAACINETSFYLCFGGTVPITDQIFHCADGLICSDLPNICFQSNGASASCGDTSSCGLCNENQVFACTSRNTFAFCFGATRPTDVTGSCPTGRLCDASTQNICVIEVQSTSIICNLDSPVATSFADNATMF
;
A
#
# COMPACT_ATOMS: atom_id res chain seq x y z
N MET A 1 1.98 -32.84 61.41
CA MET A 1 1.24 -32.99 60.15
C MET A 1 1.41 -31.69 59.36
N GLN A 2 2.43 -31.61 58.50
CA GLN A 2 2.74 -30.37 57.73
C GLN A 2 2.20 -30.53 56.32
N ILE A 3 1.24 -29.66 56.00
CA ILE A 3 0.67 -29.52 54.67
C ILE A 3 1.62 -28.63 53.84
N LYS A 4 2.38 -29.24 52.92
CA LYS A 4 3.18 -28.50 51.95
C LYS A 4 2.26 -27.94 50.89
N CYS A 5 2.08 -26.64 50.90
CA CYS A 5 1.39 -25.90 49.85
C CYS A 5 2.33 -25.80 48.64
N VAL A 6 2.06 -26.56 47.61
CA VAL A 6 2.78 -26.50 46.32
C VAL A 6 2.12 -25.37 45.53
N ILE A 7 2.78 -24.21 45.50
CA ILE A 7 2.38 -23.12 44.64
C ILE A 7 2.83 -23.45 43.22
N LEU A 8 1.88 -23.85 42.40
CA LEU A 8 2.07 -24.06 40.97
C LEU A 8 2.11 -22.64 40.29
N GLN A 9 3.30 -22.13 40.10
CA GLN A 9 3.48 -20.92 39.28
C GLN A 9 3.27 -21.29 37.81
N ALA A 10 2.09 -21.03 37.31
CA ALA A 10 1.82 -21.06 35.88
C ALA A 10 2.53 -19.83 35.22
N LEU A 11 3.68 -20.09 34.62
CA LEU A 11 4.36 -19.15 33.75
C LEU A 11 3.51 -18.97 32.48
N PHE A 12 2.66 -17.96 32.47
CA PHE A 12 2.05 -17.45 31.26
C PHE A 12 3.14 -16.78 30.41
N ILE A 13 3.72 -17.55 29.51
CA ILE A 13 4.55 -17.00 28.44
C ILE A 13 3.60 -16.28 27.48
N PHE A 14 3.41 -14.98 27.68
CA PHE A 14 2.82 -14.12 26.66
C PHE A 14 3.78 -14.08 25.48
N SER A 15 3.55 -14.97 24.53
CA SER A 15 4.13 -14.84 23.19
C SER A 15 3.52 -13.59 22.57
N SER A 16 4.16 -12.44 22.76
CA SER A 16 3.88 -11.24 21.99
C SER A 16 4.31 -11.53 20.56
N SER A 17 3.38 -12.00 19.73
CA SER A 17 3.52 -12.00 18.29
C SER A 17 3.66 -10.54 17.86
N VAL A 18 4.91 -10.12 17.67
CA VAL A 18 5.21 -8.85 17.01
C VAL A 18 4.74 -9.02 15.56
N TRP A 19 3.56 -8.50 15.27
CA TRP A 19 3.12 -8.34 13.89
C TRP A 19 4.04 -7.27 13.29
N TYR A 20 5.01 -7.70 12.49
CA TYR A 20 5.72 -6.80 11.61
C TYR A 20 4.69 -6.31 10.59
N VAL A 21 4.11 -5.16 10.84
CA VAL A 21 3.47 -4.38 9.79
C VAL A 21 4.63 -3.99 8.88
N SER A 22 4.79 -4.71 7.79
CA SER A 22 5.70 -4.33 6.72
C SER A 22 5.10 -3.05 6.12
N GLY A 23 5.49 -1.91 6.67
CA GLY A 23 5.13 -0.62 6.11
C GLY A 23 5.68 -0.56 4.69
N GLN A 24 4.83 -0.28 3.73
CA GLN A 24 5.27 -0.07 2.36
C GLN A 24 6.30 1.06 2.32
N ALA A 25 7.51 0.75 1.89
CA ALA A 25 8.63 1.68 1.86
C ALA A 25 8.88 2.14 0.42
N CYS A 26 8.15 3.19 0.01
CA CYS A 26 8.38 3.81 -1.29
C CYS A 26 9.57 4.75 -1.25
N ASN A 27 10.36 4.77 -2.33
CA ASN A 27 11.55 5.63 -2.50
C ASN A 27 12.63 5.44 -1.42
N VAL A 28 12.63 4.31 -0.73
CA VAL A 28 13.62 3.95 0.29
C VAL A 28 14.49 2.82 -0.23
N CYS A 29 15.81 3.00 -0.13
CA CYS A 29 16.77 1.96 -0.49
C CYS A 29 16.63 0.76 0.44
N GLN A 30 16.39 -0.40 -0.13
CA GLN A 30 16.22 -1.65 0.56
C GLN A 30 17.51 -2.49 0.53
N SER A 31 17.53 -3.61 1.24
CA SER A 31 18.72 -4.47 1.35
C SER A 31 19.19 -5.05 0.02
N ASN A 32 18.33 -5.12 -0.99
CA ASN A 32 18.64 -5.55 -2.35
C ASN A 32 19.21 -4.44 -3.25
N SER A 33 19.54 -3.27 -2.66
CA SER A 33 20.04 -2.09 -3.38
C SER A 33 19.07 -1.51 -4.42
N ALA A 34 17.77 -1.69 -4.21
CA ALA A 34 16.71 -1.06 -4.99
C ALA A 34 15.78 -0.23 -4.09
N ALA A 35 15.19 0.79 -4.65
CA ALA A 35 14.15 1.60 -4.04
C ALA A 35 12.90 1.55 -4.94
N CYS A 36 11.91 0.78 -4.55
CA CYS A 36 10.65 0.73 -5.28
C CYS A 36 9.97 2.10 -5.23
N ILE A 37 9.55 2.63 -6.39
CA ILE A 37 8.84 3.90 -6.52
C ILE A 37 7.35 3.70 -6.76
N ASN A 38 7.01 2.56 -7.28
CA ASN A 38 5.65 2.07 -7.44
C ASN A 38 5.66 0.54 -7.53
N GLU A 39 4.52 -0.06 -7.85
CA GLU A 39 4.36 -1.50 -7.90
C GLU A 39 5.34 -2.20 -8.87
N THR A 40 5.69 -1.55 -9.98
CA THR A 40 6.49 -2.17 -11.05
C THR A 40 7.78 -1.42 -11.39
N SER A 41 8.07 -0.31 -10.72
CA SER A 41 9.20 0.55 -11.06
C SER A 41 10.09 0.82 -9.85
N PHE A 42 11.40 1.01 -10.11
CA PHE A 42 12.37 1.23 -9.04
C PHE A 42 13.56 2.05 -9.51
N TYR A 43 14.24 2.63 -8.53
CA TYR A 43 15.59 3.18 -8.67
C TYR A 43 16.61 2.17 -8.15
N LEU A 44 17.83 2.23 -8.66
CA LEU A 44 18.97 1.56 -8.05
C LEU A 44 19.60 2.43 -6.97
N CYS A 45 20.17 1.76 -5.95
CA CYS A 45 20.90 2.39 -4.86
C CYS A 45 22.36 1.91 -4.88
N PHE A 46 23.31 2.80 -5.14
CA PHE A 46 24.73 2.47 -5.12
C PHE A 46 25.34 2.77 -3.75
N GLY A 47 25.75 1.72 -3.05
CA GLY A 47 26.58 1.80 -1.83
C GLY A 47 26.03 2.68 -0.72
N GLY A 48 24.77 3.09 -0.81
CA GLY A 48 24.20 4.09 0.04
C GLY A 48 22.71 3.89 0.35
N THR A 49 22.21 4.84 1.09
CA THR A 49 20.83 4.94 1.52
C THR A 49 20.01 5.87 0.62
N VAL A 50 20.62 6.37 -0.48
CA VAL A 50 19.98 7.35 -1.37
C VAL A 50 19.77 6.73 -2.75
N PRO A 51 18.53 6.74 -3.28
CA PRO A 51 18.24 6.27 -4.62
C PRO A 51 18.87 7.17 -5.68
N ILE A 52 19.33 6.58 -6.79
CA ILE A 52 19.78 7.30 -7.97
C ILE A 52 18.57 7.59 -8.84
N THR A 53 18.09 8.82 -8.84
CA THR A 53 16.80 9.20 -9.43
C THR A 53 16.86 9.63 -10.89
N ASP A 54 18.03 9.62 -11.51
CA ASP A 54 18.24 9.99 -12.92
C ASP A 54 17.84 8.90 -13.90
N GLN A 55 17.67 7.66 -13.43
CA GLN A 55 17.22 6.53 -14.25
C GLN A 55 16.19 5.67 -13.52
N ILE A 56 15.02 5.50 -14.16
CA ILE A 56 13.96 4.59 -13.69
C ILE A 56 14.12 3.24 -14.38
N PHE A 57 14.03 2.18 -13.60
CA PHE A 57 13.98 0.80 -14.07
C PHE A 57 12.57 0.25 -13.90
N HIS A 58 12.17 -0.68 -14.75
CA HIS A 58 10.85 -1.29 -14.74
C HIS A 58 10.97 -2.81 -14.63
N CYS A 59 10.10 -3.41 -13.84
CA CYS A 59 9.90 -4.85 -13.84
C CYS A 59 9.21 -5.28 -15.14
N ALA A 60 9.52 -6.48 -15.61
CA ALA A 60 8.81 -7.06 -16.76
C ALA A 60 7.32 -7.29 -16.43
N ASP A 61 6.50 -7.44 -17.46
CA ASP A 61 5.07 -7.66 -17.32
C ASP A 61 4.75 -8.81 -16.36
N GLY A 62 3.83 -8.58 -15.43
CA GLY A 62 3.42 -9.54 -14.41
C GLY A 62 4.36 -9.66 -13.20
N LEU A 63 5.45 -8.90 -13.17
CA LEU A 63 6.34 -8.84 -12.02
C LEU A 63 6.14 -7.54 -11.22
N ILE A 64 6.32 -7.65 -9.92
CA ILE A 64 6.24 -6.52 -8.97
C ILE A 64 7.60 -6.23 -8.35
N CYS A 65 7.81 -4.97 -7.98
CA CYS A 65 9.00 -4.53 -7.25
C CYS A 65 8.93 -4.95 -5.79
N SER A 66 9.99 -5.59 -5.31
CA SER A 66 10.08 -6.13 -3.96
C SER A 66 11.43 -5.84 -3.29
N ASP A 67 11.49 -6.07 -1.99
CA ASP A 67 12.70 -6.04 -1.16
C ASP A 67 13.48 -7.37 -1.21
N LEU A 68 13.01 -8.35 -1.97
CA LEU A 68 13.67 -9.62 -2.17
C LEU A 68 14.95 -9.47 -3.01
N PRO A 69 15.90 -10.42 -2.93
CA PRO A 69 17.15 -10.37 -3.73
C PRO A 69 16.92 -10.21 -5.23
N ASN A 70 15.86 -10.81 -5.77
CA ASN A 70 15.38 -10.53 -7.12
C ASN A 70 14.41 -9.37 -7.03
N ILE A 71 14.86 -8.16 -7.30
CA ILE A 71 14.09 -6.92 -7.20
C ILE A 71 12.67 -7.07 -7.79
N CYS A 72 12.55 -7.72 -8.93
CA CYS A 72 11.29 -8.00 -9.61
C CYS A 72 10.91 -9.47 -9.43
N PHE A 73 9.71 -9.74 -8.91
CA PHE A 73 9.25 -11.10 -8.74
C PHE A 73 7.74 -11.23 -8.99
N GLN A 74 7.28 -12.46 -9.23
CA GLN A 74 5.87 -12.74 -9.52
C GLN A 74 5.01 -12.53 -8.27
N SER A 75 3.95 -11.74 -8.39
CA SER A 75 3.11 -11.34 -7.25
C SER A 75 2.51 -12.53 -6.48
N ASN A 76 2.04 -13.58 -7.16
CA ASN A 76 1.43 -14.77 -6.54
C ASN A 76 0.59 -14.47 -5.27
N GLY A 77 -0.05 -13.30 -5.24
CA GLY A 77 -0.82 -12.81 -4.09
C GLY A 77 -0.01 -12.03 -3.04
N ALA A 78 1.30 -11.85 -3.22
CA ALA A 78 2.09 -10.95 -2.40
C ALA A 78 1.98 -9.52 -2.91
N SER A 79 2.06 -8.55 -2.00
CA SER A 79 2.07 -7.13 -2.32
C SER A 79 3.47 -6.67 -2.72
N ALA A 80 3.55 -5.66 -3.59
CA ALA A 80 4.79 -4.97 -3.88
C ALA A 80 5.34 -4.26 -2.63
N SER A 81 6.64 -4.03 -2.57
CA SER A 81 7.26 -3.28 -1.47
C SER A 81 6.91 -1.79 -1.49
N CYS A 82 6.46 -1.28 -2.62
CA CYS A 82 5.89 0.06 -2.77
C CYS A 82 4.63 -0.02 -3.62
N GLY A 83 3.59 0.60 -3.13
CA GLY A 83 2.28 0.61 -3.76
C GLY A 83 1.38 -0.50 -3.21
N ASP A 84 0.16 -0.10 -2.90
CA ASP A 84 -0.92 -1.00 -2.54
C ASP A 84 -2.03 -0.86 -3.58
N THR A 85 -2.31 -1.94 -4.31
CA THR A 85 -3.41 -1.98 -5.28
C THR A 85 -4.66 -2.58 -4.67
N SER A 86 -4.55 -3.25 -3.53
CA SER A 86 -5.69 -3.90 -2.86
C SER A 86 -6.68 -2.89 -2.29
N SER A 87 -6.21 -1.71 -1.91
CA SER A 87 -7.05 -0.63 -1.39
C SER A 87 -7.63 0.29 -2.47
N CYS A 88 -7.27 0.06 -3.76
CA CYS A 88 -7.81 0.86 -4.85
C CYS A 88 -9.33 0.70 -4.96
N GLY A 89 -10.04 1.83 -5.03
CA GLY A 89 -11.50 1.84 -5.07
C GLY A 89 -12.20 1.53 -3.74
N LEU A 90 -11.46 1.40 -2.65
CA LEU A 90 -12.05 1.30 -1.32
C LEU A 90 -12.15 2.68 -0.67
N CYS A 91 -13.32 2.98 -0.12
CA CYS A 91 -13.55 4.22 0.61
C CYS A 91 -12.66 4.28 1.86
N ASN A 92 -12.07 5.44 2.13
CA ASN A 92 -11.30 5.68 3.33
C ASN A 92 -12.14 5.48 4.60
N GLU A 93 -11.48 5.43 5.75
CA GLU A 93 -12.12 5.17 7.04
C GLU A 93 -13.30 6.10 7.34
N ASN A 94 -13.20 7.38 6.92
CA ASN A 94 -14.26 8.38 7.08
C ASN A 94 -15.33 8.34 5.98
N GLN A 95 -15.24 7.44 5.02
CA GLN A 95 -16.17 7.28 3.90
C GLN A 95 -16.33 8.58 3.06
N VAL A 96 -15.27 9.35 2.95
CA VAL A 96 -15.27 10.61 2.19
C VAL A 96 -14.87 10.36 0.74
N PHE A 97 -13.79 9.60 0.52
CA PHE A 97 -13.25 9.31 -0.80
C PHE A 97 -12.50 7.98 -0.83
N ALA A 98 -12.25 7.50 -2.05
CA ALA A 98 -11.41 6.34 -2.35
C ALA A 98 -10.37 6.74 -3.40
N CYS A 99 -9.13 6.31 -3.27
CA CYS A 99 -8.16 6.43 -4.35
C CYS A 99 -8.49 5.40 -5.43
N THR A 100 -8.61 5.84 -6.68
CA THR A 100 -8.89 4.98 -7.84
C THR A 100 -7.66 4.71 -8.68
N SER A 101 -6.64 5.54 -8.57
CA SER A 101 -5.28 5.34 -9.05
C SER A 101 -4.31 6.16 -8.21
N ARG A 102 -3.03 6.17 -8.59
CA ARG A 102 -1.98 6.94 -7.92
C ARG A 102 -2.34 8.42 -7.72
N ASN A 103 -3.03 9.02 -8.68
CA ASN A 103 -3.35 10.44 -8.69
C ASN A 103 -4.83 10.77 -8.94
N THR A 104 -5.70 9.76 -8.92
CA THR A 104 -7.15 9.97 -9.08
C THR A 104 -7.92 9.41 -7.89
N PHE A 105 -9.08 9.99 -7.66
CA PHE A 105 -9.98 9.59 -6.58
C PHE A 105 -11.44 9.66 -7.00
N ALA A 106 -12.29 8.99 -6.25
CA ALA A 106 -13.75 9.10 -6.34
C ALA A 106 -14.33 9.40 -4.95
N PHE A 107 -15.39 10.18 -4.89
CA PHE A 107 -16.06 10.50 -3.64
C PHE A 107 -16.97 9.37 -3.18
N CYS A 108 -17.04 9.17 -1.85
CA CYS A 108 -17.87 8.14 -1.22
C CYS A 108 -19.15 8.71 -0.58
N PHE A 109 -19.15 9.97 -0.18
CA PHE A 109 -20.31 10.67 0.44
C PHE A 109 -20.97 9.90 1.59
N GLY A 110 -20.16 9.23 2.44
CA GLY A 110 -20.66 8.42 3.56
C GLY A 110 -21.05 7.00 3.17
N ALA A 111 -20.90 6.59 1.91
CA ALA A 111 -21.11 5.22 1.47
C ALA A 111 -19.84 4.36 1.64
N THR A 112 -20.01 3.04 1.67
CA THR A 112 -18.89 2.09 1.72
C THR A 112 -18.22 1.86 0.37
N ARG A 113 -18.80 2.40 -0.71
CA ARG A 113 -18.29 2.31 -2.09
C ARG A 113 -18.23 3.69 -2.71
N PRO A 114 -17.25 3.93 -3.60
CA PRO A 114 -17.14 5.20 -4.30
C PRO A 114 -18.29 5.39 -5.29
N THR A 115 -18.61 6.65 -5.53
CA THR A 115 -19.59 7.09 -6.53
C THR A 115 -18.92 7.40 -7.88
N ASP A 116 -19.69 7.79 -8.87
CA ASP A 116 -19.19 8.24 -10.19
C ASP A 116 -18.58 9.64 -10.16
N VAL A 117 -18.64 10.33 -9.02
CA VAL A 117 -18.03 11.66 -8.86
C VAL A 117 -16.55 11.49 -8.58
N THR A 118 -15.73 11.79 -9.58
CA THR A 118 -14.28 11.58 -9.55
C THR A 118 -13.51 12.89 -9.60
N GLY A 119 -12.25 12.85 -9.23
CA GLY A 119 -11.31 13.95 -9.33
C GLY A 119 -9.89 13.45 -9.53
N SER A 120 -8.99 14.41 -9.79
CA SER A 120 -7.56 14.13 -9.94
C SER A 120 -6.73 15.05 -9.05
N CYS A 121 -5.65 14.51 -8.51
CA CYS A 121 -4.68 15.29 -7.78
C CYS A 121 -3.84 16.16 -8.74
N PRO A 122 -3.48 17.37 -8.32
CA PRO A 122 -2.56 18.21 -9.09
C PRO A 122 -1.22 17.54 -9.31
N THR A 123 -0.48 17.98 -10.32
CA THR A 123 0.88 17.49 -10.62
C THR A 123 1.77 17.55 -9.38
N GLY A 124 2.53 16.48 -9.11
CA GLY A 124 3.39 16.33 -7.93
C GLY A 124 2.64 15.99 -6.64
N ARG A 125 1.38 15.60 -6.75
CA ARG A 125 0.57 15.10 -5.63
C ARG A 125 -0.01 13.73 -5.94
N LEU A 126 -0.15 12.94 -4.88
CA LEU A 126 -0.71 11.59 -4.91
C LEU A 126 -2.02 11.54 -4.13
N CYS A 127 -2.89 10.63 -4.51
CA CYS A 127 -4.05 10.29 -3.69
C CYS A 127 -3.62 9.40 -2.51
N ASP A 128 -4.00 9.79 -1.30
CA ASP A 128 -3.68 9.05 -0.08
C ASP A 128 -4.92 8.92 0.81
N ALA A 129 -5.54 7.75 0.78
CA ALA A 129 -6.74 7.46 1.57
C ALA A 129 -6.44 7.23 3.07
N SER A 130 -5.18 7.17 3.48
CA SER A 130 -4.79 7.07 4.91
C SER A 130 -4.82 8.42 5.63
N THR A 131 -4.93 9.53 4.90
CA THR A 131 -4.97 10.88 5.46
C THR A 131 -6.32 11.54 5.26
N GLN A 132 -6.53 12.67 5.96
CA GLN A 132 -7.73 13.49 5.72
C GLN A 132 -7.63 14.34 4.43
N ASN A 133 -6.41 14.55 3.95
CA ASN A 133 -6.16 15.28 2.71
C ASN A 133 -6.17 14.30 1.54
N ILE A 134 -7.08 14.49 0.59
CA ILE A 134 -7.20 13.61 -0.58
C ILE A 134 -5.87 13.54 -1.35
N CYS A 135 -5.21 14.69 -1.52
CA CYS A 135 -3.99 14.80 -2.31
C CYS A 135 -2.81 15.29 -1.45
N VAL A 136 -1.83 14.43 -1.26
CA VAL A 136 -0.59 14.71 -0.52
C VAL A 136 0.56 15.01 -1.47
N ILE A 137 1.61 15.68 -0.98
CA ILE A 137 2.81 15.97 -1.78
C ILE A 137 3.59 14.66 -1.95
N GLU A 138 3.91 14.28 -3.19
CA GLU A 138 4.55 13.01 -3.54
C GLU A 138 5.86 12.77 -2.78
N VAL A 139 6.73 13.78 -2.71
CA VAL A 139 8.03 13.67 -2.01
C VAL A 139 7.91 13.53 -0.49
N GLN A 140 6.75 13.74 0.07
CA GLN A 140 6.48 13.60 1.52
C GLN A 140 5.71 12.33 1.83
N SER A 141 5.19 11.63 0.82
CA SER A 141 4.48 10.39 1.02
C SER A 141 5.46 9.25 1.23
N THR A 142 5.32 8.55 2.34
CA THR A 142 6.06 7.33 2.66
C THR A 142 5.26 6.07 2.34
N SER A 143 3.97 6.22 2.03
CA SER A 143 3.09 5.13 1.63
C SER A 143 2.16 5.60 0.51
N ILE A 144 1.87 4.71 -0.42
CA ILE A 144 0.93 4.95 -1.52
C ILE A 144 -0.19 3.92 -1.37
N ILE A 145 -1.41 4.41 -1.16
CA ILE A 145 -2.56 3.55 -0.88
C ILE A 145 -3.11 2.89 -2.15
N CYS A 146 -3.09 3.60 -3.29
CA CYS A 146 -3.51 3.03 -4.57
C CYS A 146 -2.48 3.40 -5.64
N ASN A 147 -1.68 2.43 -6.07
CA ASN A 147 -0.58 2.69 -7.00
C ASN A 147 -0.84 2.16 -8.43
N LEU A 148 -2.07 2.26 -8.88
CA LEU A 148 -2.41 2.00 -10.28
C LEU A 148 -2.11 3.23 -11.14
N ASP A 149 -1.57 3.00 -12.34
CA ASP A 149 -1.34 4.07 -13.33
C ASP A 149 -2.65 4.54 -13.97
N SER A 150 -3.65 3.65 -14.04
CA SER A 150 -4.98 3.95 -14.58
C SER A 150 -6.06 3.72 -13.52
N PRO A 151 -7.12 4.54 -13.51
CA PRO A 151 -8.19 4.39 -12.53
C PRO A 151 -8.91 3.05 -12.64
N VAL A 152 -9.24 2.44 -11.49
CA VAL A 152 -10.21 1.34 -11.47
C VAL A 152 -11.59 1.86 -11.87
N ALA A 153 -12.34 1.04 -12.60
CA ALA A 153 -13.70 1.38 -12.96
C ALA A 153 -14.56 1.47 -11.68
N THR A 154 -15.21 2.61 -11.49
CA THR A 154 -16.15 2.85 -10.38
C THR A 154 -17.59 2.46 -10.75
N SER A 155 -17.84 2.17 -12.04
CA SER A 155 -19.16 1.76 -12.51
C SER A 155 -19.50 0.36 -12.00
N PHE A 156 -20.31 0.30 -10.98
CA PHE A 156 -21.04 -0.91 -10.65
C PHE A 156 -22.22 -1.00 -11.63
N ALA A 157 -22.10 -1.87 -12.63
CA ALA A 157 -23.28 -2.31 -13.36
C ALA A 157 -24.23 -2.89 -12.31
N ASP A 158 -25.28 -2.14 -12.00
CA ASP A 158 -26.43 -2.67 -11.29
C ASP A 158 -26.94 -3.86 -12.12
N ASN A 159 -26.55 -5.06 -11.73
CA ASN A 159 -27.31 -6.25 -12.07
C ASN A 159 -28.62 -6.20 -11.25
N ALA A 160 -29.43 -5.20 -11.56
CA ALA A 160 -30.84 -5.24 -11.26
C ALA A 160 -31.44 -6.28 -12.21
N THR A 161 -31.31 -7.54 -11.84
CA THR A 161 -32.16 -8.59 -12.37
C THR A 161 -33.57 -8.25 -11.96
N MET A 162 -34.33 -7.68 -12.89
CA MET A 162 -35.79 -7.60 -12.74
C MET A 162 -36.34 -9.01 -12.57
N PHE A 163 -37.03 -9.22 -11.47
CA PHE A 163 -38.04 -10.22 -11.30
C PHE A 163 -39.40 -9.51 -11.21
#